data_96bb5be6aae0b09662baf620117c808e
#
_entry.id   96bb5be6aae0b09662baf620117c808e
#
_cell.length_a   1.000
_cell.length_b   1.000
_cell.length_c   1.000
_cell.angle_alpha   90.00
_cell.angle_beta   90.00
_cell.angle_gamma   90.00
#
_symmetry.space_group_name_H-M   'P 1'
#
loop_
_entity.id
_entity.type
_entity.pdbx_description
1 polymer ?
#
loop_
_entity_poly.entity_id
_entity_poly.type
_entity_poly.pdbx_seq_one_letter_code
_entity_poly.pdbx_strand_id
1 'polypeptide(L)'
;MTIRERTFDFRLRRLKALTAQQHGTGDDLQGKMEWMSVVWAATSPESGLFHPVERSSEVKDLSNRFNELRSRGQGYLEVRSPNREFPMLSLAFRDDHAVVHLMSSTERMSLLAGDGTVPSHAEVEVPIMDDLAVFKGDFILDIDLAWDLLHSFTQTQAAGPLGEWSEL
;
A
#
# COMPACT_ATOMS: atom_id res chain seq x y z
N MET A 1 11.90 -12.11 14.85
CA MET A 1 11.82 -11.78 13.40
C MET A 1 12.17 -10.31 13.19
N THR A 2 13.23 -10.05 12.47
CA THR A 2 13.69 -8.69 12.21
C THR A 2 12.86 -8.02 11.09
N ILE A 3 12.94 -6.68 10.99
CA ILE A 3 12.29 -5.93 9.89
C ILE A 3 12.77 -6.45 8.53
N ARG A 4 14.06 -6.83 8.41
CA ARG A 4 14.64 -7.39 7.18
C ARG A 4 14.04 -8.74 6.78
N GLU A 5 13.81 -9.62 7.74
CA GLU A 5 13.21 -10.94 7.48
C GLU A 5 11.75 -10.80 7.03
N ARG A 6 11.02 -9.87 7.63
CA ARG A 6 9.63 -9.58 7.25
C ARG A 6 9.54 -8.92 5.88
N THR A 7 10.49 -8.05 5.54
CA THR A 7 10.59 -7.43 4.23
C THR A 7 10.85 -8.46 3.13
N PHE A 8 11.70 -9.46 3.43
CA PHE A 8 11.95 -10.57 2.49
C PHE A 8 10.70 -11.41 2.26
N ASP A 9 9.97 -11.74 3.31
CA ASP A 9 8.71 -12.48 3.21
C ASP A 9 7.65 -11.68 2.44
N PHE A 10 7.55 -10.38 2.66
CA PHE A 10 6.70 -9.46 1.92
C PHE A 10 7.02 -9.49 0.41
N ARG A 11 8.30 -9.37 0.06
CA ARG A 11 8.75 -9.41 -1.35
C ARG A 11 8.38 -10.74 -2.01
N LEU A 12 8.61 -11.84 -1.32
CA LEU A 12 8.31 -13.17 -1.82
C LEU A 12 6.82 -13.37 -2.06
N ARG A 13 5.99 -12.92 -1.15
CA ARG A 13 4.53 -12.99 -1.27
C ARG A 13 4.03 -12.12 -2.41
N ARG A 14 4.60 -10.93 -2.56
CA ARG A 14 4.27 -10.01 -3.65
C ARG A 14 4.62 -10.61 -5.01
N LEU A 15 5.79 -11.20 -5.13
CA LEU A 15 6.21 -11.89 -6.36
C LEU A 15 5.28 -13.04 -6.72
N LYS A 16 4.86 -13.83 -5.73
CA LYS A 16 3.89 -14.91 -5.95
C LYS A 16 2.54 -14.39 -6.42
N ALA A 17 2.07 -13.28 -5.84
CA ALA A 17 0.82 -12.64 -6.26
C ALA A 17 0.90 -12.13 -7.70
N LEU A 18 2.01 -11.49 -8.09
CA LEU A 18 2.24 -11.00 -9.45
C LEU A 18 2.28 -12.13 -10.47
N THR A 19 2.93 -13.26 -10.14
CA THR A 19 3.00 -14.42 -11.02
C THR A 19 1.63 -15.04 -11.27
N ALA A 20 0.73 -15.01 -10.29
CA ALA A 20 -0.63 -15.51 -10.43
C ALA A 20 -1.50 -14.62 -11.34
N GLN A 21 -1.13 -13.35 -11.54
CA GLN A 21 -1.89 -12.39 -12.36
C GLN A 21 -1.57 -12.42 -13.86
N GLN A 22 -0.51 -13.12 -14.29
CA GLN A 22 -0.05 -13.10 -15.69
C GLN A 22 -1.00 -13.76 -16.70
N HIS A 23 -2.14 -14.25 -16.29
CA HIS A 23 -3.14 -14.89 -17.15
C HIS A 23 -4.41 -14.07 -17.37
N GLY A 24 -4.45 -12.82 -16.93
CA GLY A 24 -5.57 -11.93 -17.18
C GLY A 24 -5.33 -11.10 -18.44
N THR A 25 -6.04 -11.41 -19.51
CA THR A 25 -6.09 -10.56 -20.70
C THR A 25 -6.83 -9.28 -20.38
N GLY A 26 -6.08 -8.19 -20.21
CA GLY A 26 -6.62 -6.86 -20.08
C GLY A 26 -7.04 -6.35 -21.46
N ASP A 27 -8.27 -5.98 -21.60
CA ASP A 27 -8.81 -5.48 -22.85
C ASP A 27 -8.84 -3.95 -22.94
N ASP A 28 -8.68 -3.48 -24.14
CA ASP A 28 -8.40 -2.11 -24.58
C ASP A 28 -9.57 -1.13 -24.46
N LEU A 29 -9.90 -0.65 -23.28
CA LEU A 29 -10.72 0.55 -23.11
C LEU A 29 -9.89 1.75 -22.63
N GLN A 30 -8.64 1.80 -23.00
CA GLN A 30 -7.59 2.63 -22.40
C GLN A 30 -7.49 4.08 -22.88
N GLY A 31 -8.24 4.53 -23.84
CA GLY A 31 -7.88 5.79 -24.51
C GLY A 31 -8.29 7.09 -23.81
N LYS A 32 -9.27 7.11 -22.92
CA LYS A 32 -9.88 8.38 -22.48
C LYS A 32 -9.86 8.71 -21.00
N MET A 33 -9.42 7.80 -20.12
CA MET A 33 -9.45 8.01 -18.67
C MET A 33 -8.16 7.64 -17.93
N GLU A 34 -7.06 7.46 -18.62
CA GLU A 34 -5.78 7.03 -18.02
C GLU A 34 -5.27 7.96 -16.92
N TRP A 35 -5.52 9.26 -17.03
CA TRP A 35 -5.07 10.26 -16.07
C TRP A 35 -5.89 10.27 -14.76
N MET A 36 -7.10 9.70 -14.77
CA MET A 36 -7.97 9.59 -13.59
C MET A 36 -8.00 8.17 -13.01
N SER A 37 -7.34 7.23 -13.67
CA SER A 37 -7.35 5.83 -13.27
C SER A 37 -6.22 5.51 -12.31
N VAL A 38 -6.49 4.57 -11.43
CA VAL A 38 -5.53 3.99 -10.51
C VAL A 38 -5.66 2.47 -10.56
N VAL A 39 -4.54 1.77 -10.40
CA VAL A 39 -4.54 0.31 -10.27
C VAL A 39 -4.23 -0.03 -8.82
N TRP A 40 -5.06 -0.87 -8.22
CA TRP A 40 -4.96 -1.18 -6.81
C TRP A 40 -5.42 -2.58 -6.47
N ALA A 41 -4.91 -3.10 -5.37
CA ALA A 41 -5.36 -4.32 -4.73
C ALA A 41 -5.52 -4.05 -3.24
N ALA A 42 -6.45 -4.73 -2.59
CA ALA A 42 -6.78 -4.43 -1.20
C ALA A 42 -7.29 -5.64 -0.44
N THR A 43 -7.29 -5.52 0.87
CA THR A 43 -8.02 -6.42 1.76
C THR A 43 -9.50 -6.44 1.37
N SER A 44 -10.10 -7.62 1.33
CA SER A 44 -11.54 -7.78 1.15
C SER A 44 -12.27 -7.42 2.44
N PRO A 45 -13.27 -6.52 2.39
CA PRO A 45 -14.03 -6.17 3.60
C PRO A 45 -14.84 -7.34 4.17
N GLU A 46 -15.23 -8.30 3.32
CA GLU A 46 -16.01 -9.45 3.73
C GLU A 46 -15.17 -10.51 4.44
N SER A 47 -14.02 -10.87 3.86
CA SER A 47 -13.18 -11.95 4.38
C SER A 47 -12.08 -11.47 5.34
N GLY A 48 -11.69 -10.19 5.29
CA GLY A 48 -10.55 -9.68 6.02
C GLY A 48 -9.19 -10.13 5.45
N LEU A 49 -9.19 -10.84 4.32
CA LEU A 49 -7.99 -11.34 3.66
C LEU A 49 -7.61 -10.44 2.49
N PHE A 50 -6.31 -10.32 2.23
CA PHE A 50 -5.81 -9.59 1.08
C PHE A 50 -6.19 -10.29 -0.21
N HIS A 51 -6.82 -9.55 -1.11
CA HIS A 51 -7.19 -10.04 -2.45
C HIS A 51 -6.17 -9.51 -3.45
N PRO A 52 -5.24 -10.36 -3.95
CA PRO A 52 -4.09 -9.90 -4.74
C PRO A 52 -4.42 -9.47 -6.16
N VAL A 53 -5.63 -9.74 -6.64
CA VAL A 53 -6.06 -9.36 -8.00
C VAL A 53 -6.19 -7.85 -8.08
N GLU A 54 -5.40 -7.24 -8.96
CA GLU A 54 -5.43 -5.81 -9.18
C GLU A 54 -6.71 -5.39 -9.89
N ARG A 55 -7.22 -4.24 -9.48
CA ARG A 55 -8.37 -3.56 -10.09
C ARG A 55 -7.91 -2.26 -10.72
N SER A 56 -8.46 -1.94 -11.87
CA SER A 56 -8.31 -0.63 -12.49
C SER A 56 -9.61 0.14 -12.32
N SER A 57 -9.56 1.30 -11.72
CA SER A 57 -10.75 2.10 -11.44
C SER A 57 -10.42 3.58 -11.30
N GLU A 58 -11.43 4.39 -11.10
CA GLU A 58 -11.26 5.77 -10.65
C GLU A 58 -10.81 5.79 -9.18
N VAL A 59 -10.16 6.88 -8.77
CA VAL A 59 -9.69 7.07 -7.39
C VAL A 59 -10.84 6.99 -6.38
N LYS A 60 -12.04 7.36 -6.79
CA LYS A 60 -13.23 7.28 -5.95
C LYS A 60 -13.50 5.85 -5.44
N ASP A 61 -13.33 4.85 -6.27
CA ASP A 61 -13.53 3.45 -5.88
C ASP A 61 -12.49 3.00 -4.87
N LEU A 62 -11.25 3.42 -5.04
CA LEU A 62 -10.19 3.20 -4.07
C LEU A 62 -10.52 3.87 -2.72
N SER A 63 -10.99 5.11 -2.77
CA SER A 63 -11.40 5.85 -1.57
C SER A 63 -12.55 5.16 -0.84
N ASN A 64 -13.54 4.65 -1.57
CA ASN A 64 -14.64 3.89 -1.00
C ASN A 64 -14.14 2.61 -0.32
N ARG A 65 -13.22 1.89 -0.93
CA ARG A 65 -12.63 0.70 -0.33
C ARG A 65 -11.84 1.03 0.93
N PHE A 66 -11.06 2.10 0.91
CA PHE A 66 -10.35 2.57 2.10
C PHE A 66 -11.31 2.87 3.26
N ASN A 67 -12.41 3.58 2.99
CA ASN A 67 -13.42 3.90 3.99
C ASN A 67 -14.10 2.65 4.56
N GLU A 68 -14.40 1.66 3.72
CA GLU A 68 -14.93 0.37 4.17
C GLU A 68 -13.97 -0.33 5.13
N LEU A 69 -12.68 -0.39 4.76
CA LEU A 69 -11.66 -1.03 5.60
C LEU A 69 -11.44 -0.23 6.89
N ARG A 70 -11.46 1.09 6.82
CA ARG A 70 -11.34 1.94 8.00
C ARG A 70 -12.46 1.69 9.00
N SER A 71 -13.68 1.51 8.53
CA SER A 71 -14.82 1.19 9.41
C SER A 71 -14.68 -0.18 10.06
N ARG A 72 -13.87 -1.07 9.47
CA ARG A 72 -13.54 -2.37 10.06
C ARG A 72 -12.34 -2.35 11.00
N GLY A 73 -11.61 -1.23 11.05
CA GLY A 73 -10.51 -1.01 11.97
C GLY A 73 -9.14 -1.42 11.50
N GLN A 74 -9.03 -2.09 10.35
CA GLN A 74 -7.73 -2.46 9.78
C GLN A 74 -7.82 -2.81 8.30
N GLY A 75 -6.71 -2.68 7.60
CA GLY A 75 -6.63 -3.05 6.19
C GLY A 75 -5.24 -2.88 5.60
N TYR A 76 -5.11 -3.36 4.38
CA TYR A 76 -3.90 -3.26 3.57
C TYR A 76 -4.29 -2.96 2.13
N LEU A 77 -3.62 -1.98 1.54
CA LEU A 77 -3.85 -1.51 0.18
C LEU A 77 -2.51 -1.43 -0.57
N GLU A 78 -2.53 -1.78 -1.86
CA GLU A 78 -1.42 -1.52 -2.78
C GLU A 78 -1.93 -0.68 -3.93
N VAL A 79 -1.19 0.35 -4.31
CA VAL A 79 -1.61 1.34 -5.30
C VAL A 79 -0.47 1.69 -6.25
N ARG A 80 -0.77 1.71 -7.53
CA ARG A 80 0.17 2.12 -8.57
C ARG A 80 -0.52 2.86 -9.70
N SER A 81 0.27 3.53 -10.53
CA SER A 81 -0.22 4.12 -11.78
C SER A 81 -0.57 3.03 -12.80
N PRO A 82 -1.59 3.24 -13.66
CA PRO A 82 -1.93 2.28 -14.71
C PRO A 82 -0.83 2.02 -15.71
N ASN A 83 0.01 3.01 -15.96
CA ASN A 83 1.03 2.97 -17.01
C ASN A 83 2.36 2.37 -16.56
N ARG A 84 2.53 2.13 -15.28
CA ARG A 84 3.79 1.67 -14.68
C ARG A 84 3.52 0.64 -13.60
N GLU A 85 4.32 -0.40 -13.58
CA GLU A 85 4.34 -1.35 -12.47
C GLU A 85 4.94 -0.72 -11.21
N PHE A 86 5.92 0.16 -11.37
CA PHE A 86 6.59 0.89 -10.31
C PHE A 86 6.66 2.38 -10.60
N PRO A 87 6.68 3.23 -9.60
CA PRO A 87 6.61 2.94 -8.17
C PRO A 87 5.22 2.46 -7.74
N MET A 88 5.21 1.61 -6.71
CA MET A 88 4.01 1.15 -6.04
C MET A 88 4.05 1.55 -4.58
N LEU A 89 2.98 2.10 -4.07
CA LEU A 89 2.81 2.36 -2.64
C LEU A 89 1.91 1.31 -2.01
N SER A 90 2.21 0.94 -0.78
CA SER A 90 1.29 0.20 0.06
C SER A 90 0.98 0.98 1.32
N LEU A 91 -0.26 0.88 1.76
CA LEU A 91 -0.77 1.44 2.99
C LEU A 91 -1.29 0.30 3.85
N ALA A 92 -0.65 0.08 4.99
CA ALA A 92 -1.11 -0.86 6.00
C ALA A 92 -1.58 -0.07 7.22
N PHE A 93 -2.72 -0.40 7.79
CA PHE A 93 -3.20 0.31 8.96
C PHE A 93 -3.99 -0.58 9.91
N ARG A 94 -3.96 -0.20 11.17
CA ARG A 94 -4.80 -0.74 12.24
C ARG A 94 -5.17 0.39 13.18
N ASP A 95 -6.47 0.56 13.41
CA ASP A 95 -7.02 1.71 14.12
C ASP A 95 -6.53 3.03 13.48
N ASP A 96 -5.92 3.92 14.23
CA ASP A 96 -5.43 5.21 13.75
C ASP A 96 -3.96 5.18 13.30
N HIS A 97 -3.33 4.02 13.33
CA HIS A 97 -1.92 3.86 13.02
C HIS A 97 -1.71 3.25 11.64
N ALA A 98 -0.82 3.85 10.86
CA ALA A 98 -0.53 3.43 9.50
C ALA A 98 0.96 3.36 9.20
N VAL A 99 1.31 2.50 8.26
CA VAL A 99 2.67 2.34 7.71
C VAL A 99 2.58 2.41 6.20
N VAL A 100 3.46 3.18 5.58
CA VAL A 100 3.53 3.32 4.12
C VAL A 100 4.85 2.75 3.60
N HIS A 101 4.74 1.81 2.68
CA HIS A 101 5.88 1.24 1.95
C HIS A 101 5.92 1.79 0.53
N LEU A 102 7.13 1.91 0.00
CA LEU A 102 7.39 2.19 -1.41
C LEU A 102 8.15 1.02 -2.02
N MET A 103 7.61 0.45 -3.08
CA MET A 103 8.36 -0.42 -3.97
C MET A 103 8.78 0.37 -5.21
N SER A 104 10.06 0.64 -5.36
CA SER A 104 10.61 1.32 -6.53
C SER A 104 11.06 0.34 -7.61
N SER A 105 11.23 -0.92 -7.27
CA SER A 105 11.48 -2.05 -8.17
C SER A 105 11.13 -3.36 -7.46
N THR A 106 11.28 -4.49 -8.15
CA THR A 106 11.10 -5.81 -7.52
C THR A 106 12.07 -6.07 -6.36
N GLU A 107 13.20 -5.36 -6.32
CA GLU A 107 14.26 -5.57 -5.33
C GLU A 107 14.40 -4.43 -4.32
N ARG A 108 13.81 -3.28 -4.58
CA ARG A 108 13.93 -2.10 -3.73
C ARG A 108 12.63 -1.76 -3.03
N MET A 109 12.71 -1.75 -1.71
CA MET A 109 11.60 -1.38 -0.86
C MET A 109 12.07 -0.38 0.20
N SER A 110 11.24 0.62 0.47
CA SER A 110 11.51 1.65 1.45
C SER A 110 10.31 1.86 2.36
N LEU A 111 10.57 2.34 3.57
CA LEU A 111 9.55 2.78 4.51
C LEU A 111 9.52 4.30 4.61
N LEU A 112 8.33 4.86 4.63
CA LEU A 112 8.14 6.28 4.89
C LEU A 112 8.38 6.58 6.37
N ALA A 113 9.08 7.68 6.64
CA ALA A 113 9.28 8.16 7.99
C ALA A 113 7.94 8.52 8.64
N GLY A 114 7.79 8.19 9.91
CA GLY A 114 6.61 8.51 10.71
C GLY A 114 6.46 10.01 10.97
N ASP A 115 5.31 10.40 11.49
CA ASP A 115 4.95 11.79 11.78
C ASP A 115 5.16 12.20 13.25
N GLY A 116 5.72 11.31 14.07
CA GLY A 116 5.97 11.57 15.48
C GLY A 116 4.76 11.41 16.40
N THR A 117 3.62 10.97 15.90
CA THR A 117 2.42 10.71 16.72
C THR A 117 2.61 9.55 17.69
N VAL A 118 3.50 8.62 17.34
CA VAL A 118 3.86 7.47 18.17
C VAL A 118 5.34 7.60 18.58
N PRO A 119 5.68 7.38 19.87
CA PRO A 119 7.07 7.44 20.31
C PRO A 119 7.95 6.44 19.54
N SER A 120 9.19 6.83 19.25
CA SER A 120 10.15 6.03 18.47
C SER A 120 10.32 4.60 18.96
N HIS A 121 10.29 4.40 20.27
CA HIS A 121 10.50 3.10 20.93
C HIS A 121 9.24 2.25 20.99
N ALA A 122 8.07 2.83 20.75
CA ALA A 122 6.82 2.08 20.76
C ALA A 122 6.75 1.15 19.53
N GLU A 123 6.05 0.04 19.70
CA GLU A 123 5.82 -0.92 18.66
C GLU A 123 4.34 -0.95 18.30
N VAL A 124 4.04 -0.92 17.01
CA VAL A 124 2.68 -0.95 16.48
C VAL A 124 2.56 -2.10 15.50
N GLU A 125 1.50 -2.87 15.63
CA GLU A 125 1.19 -4.00 14.77
C GLU A 125 0.17 -3.60 13.72
N VAL A 126 0.49 -3.85 12.45
CA VAL A 126 -0.41 -3.59 11.31
C VAL A 126 -0.45 -4.80 10.38
N PRO A 127 -1.56 -5.02 9.64
CA PRO A 127 -1.62 -6.10 8.68
C PRO A 127 -0.79 -5.79 7.44
N ILE A 128 0.09 -6.71 7.08
CA ILE A 128 0.80 -6.71 5.80
C ILE A 128 0.29 -7.92 5.02
N MET A 129 -0.53 -7.66 4.01
CA MET A 129 -1.31 -8.71 3.37
C MET A 129 -2.16 -9.46 4.41
N ASP A 130 -1.91 -10.74 4.63
CA ASP A 130 -2.67 -11.58 5.58
C ASP A 130 -1.99 -11.75 6.92
N ASP A 131 -0.78 -11.24 7.09
CA ASP A 131 -0.01 -11.36 8.32
C ASP A 131 0.08 -10.04 9.07
N LEU A 132 0.21 -10.12 10.38
CA LEU A 132 0.51 -8.97 11.22
C LEU A 132 2.03 -8.75 11.26
N ALA A 133 2.46 -7.50 11.09
CA ALA A 133 3.84 -7.09 11.19
C ALA A 133 3.98 -5.96 12.21
N VAL A 134 5.08 -5.97 12.96
CA VAL A 134 5.36 -4.97 13.98
C VAL A 134 6.34 -3.95 13.43
N PHE A 135 6.03 -2.67 13.62
CA PHE A 135 6.87 -1.55 13.23
C PHE A 135 7.12 -0.65 14.43
N LYS A 136 8.31 -0.03 14.45
CA LYS A 136 8.63 0.97 15.47
C LYS A 136 7.93 2.30 15.16
N GLY A 137 7.71 3.09 16.20
CA GLY A 137 7.06 4.40 16.10
C GLY A 137 7.68 5.35 15.07
N ASP A 138 8.97 5.18 14.76
CA ASP A 138 9.66 5.95 13.71
C ASP A 138 9.02 5.83 12.33
N PHE A 139 8.24 4.79 12.08
CA PHE A 139 7.58 4.51 10.80
C PHE A 139 6.06 4.58 10.87
N ILE A 140 5.51 5.05 11.97
CA ILE A 140 4.07 5.13 12.17
C ILE A 140 3.56 6.52 11.83
N LEU A 141 2.56 6.55 10.98
CA LEU A 141 1.83 7.75 10.58
C LEU A 141 0.41 7.70 11.15
N ASP A 142 -0.17 8.87 11.39
CA ASP A 142 -1.61 8.98 11.53
C ASP A 142 -2.29 8.51 10.24
N ILE A 143 -3.37 7.75 10.37
CA ILE A 143 -4.06 7.14 9.22
C ILE A 143 -4.59 8.20 8.23
N ASP A 144 -5.07 9.33 8.72
CA ASP A 144 -5.59 10.39 7.85
C ASP A 144 -4.47 11.02 7.02
N LEU A 145 -3.32 11.27 7.65
CA LEU A 145 -2.14 11.78 6.94
C LEU A 145 -1.65 10.74 5.92
N ALA A 146 -1.57 9.49 6.31
CA ALA A 146 -1.13 8.42 5.41
C ALA A 146 -2.05 8.29 4.18
N TRP A 147 -3.35 8.40 4.38
CA TRP A 147 -4.30 8.40 3.28
C TRP A 147 -4.12 9.61 2.37
N ASP A 148 -3.95 10.82 2.93
CA ASP A 148 -3.71 12.03 2.15
C ASP A 148 -2.45 11.91 1.28
N LEU A 149 -1.39 11.31 1.81
CA LEU A 149 -0.16 11.05 1.05
C LEU A 149 -0.38 10.05 -0.08
N LEU A 150 -1.10 8.97 0.19
CA LEU A 150 -1.45 7.98 -0.82
C LEU A 150 -2.32 8.60 -1.92
N HIS A 151 -3.31 9.40 -1.55
CA HIS A 151 -4.16 10.12 -2.48
C HIS A 151 -3.36 11.09 -3.36
N SER A 152 -2.44 11.84 -2.76
CA SER A 152 -1.51 12.72 -3.49
C SER A 152 -0.67 11.94 -4.52
N PHE A 153 -0.18 10.78 -4.13
CA PHE A 153 0.54 9.88 -5.04
C PHE A 153 -0.30 9.48 -6.26
N THR A 154 -1.58 9.21 -6.08
CA THR A 154 -2.45 8.87 -7.21
C THR A 154 -2.57 10.00 -8.24
N GLN A 155 -2.41 11.24 -7.80
CA GLN A 155 -2.49 12.41 -8.66
C GLN A 155 -1.16 12.76 -9.33
N THR A 156 -0.06 12.66 -8.59
CA THR A 156 1.27 13.09 -9.06
C THR A 156 2.11 11.95 -9.62
N GLN A 157 1.81 10.71 -9.24
CA GLN A 157 2.59 9.50 -9.56
C GLN A 157 4.04 9.57 -9.06
N ALA A 158 4.32 10.48 -8.13
CA ALA A 158 5.65 10.71 -7.57
C ALA A 158 5.66 10.40 -6.07
N ALA A 159 6.53 9.49 -5.64
CA ALA A 159 6.67 9.10 -4.23
C ALA A 159 7.70 9.94 -3.48
N GLY A 160 8.74 10.42 -4.15
CA GLY A 160 9.82 11.19 -3.51
C GLY A 160 9.35 12.38 -2.67
N PRO A 161 8.43 13.24 -3.16
CA PRO A 161 7.97 14.41 -2.43
C PRO A 161 7.10 14.11 -1.20
N LEU A 162 6.68 12.87 -0.98
CA LEU A 162 5.78 12.51 0.13
C LEU A 162 6.45 12.59 1.49
N GLY A 163 7.77 12.48 1.55
CA GLY A 163 8.53 12.53 2.80
C GLY A 163 9.89 11.86 2.68
N GLU A 164 10.45 11.49 3.81
CA GLU A 164 11.74 10.81 3.88
C GLU A 164 11.55 9.29 3.83
N TRP A 165 12.31 8.65 2.95
CA TRP A 165 12.27 7.22 2.73
C TRP A 165 13.52 6.53 3.27
N SER A 166 13.33 5.46 4.01
CA SER A 166 14.42 4.59 4.48
C SER A 166 14.39 3.28 3.72
N GLU A 167 15.45 2.99 2.98
CA GLU A 167 15.58 1.74 2.23
C GLU A 167 15.78 0.56 3.19
N LEU A 168 15.08 -0.54 2.91
CA LEU A 168 15.11 -1.77 3.70
C LEU A 168 16.09 -2.80 3.15
#